data_9c53fd72cf5ec07956358c8a95f2dc1e
#
_entry.id   9c53fd72cf5ec07956358c8a95f2dc1e
#
_cell.length_a   1.000
_cell.length_b   1.000
_cell.length_c   1.000
_cell.angle_alpha   90.00
_cell.angle_beta   90.00
_cell.angle_gamma   90.00
#
_symmetry.space_group_name_H-M   'P 1'
#
loop_
_entity.id
_entity.type
_entity.pdbx_description
1 polymer ?
#
loop_
_entity_poly.entity_id
_entity_poly.type
_entity_poly.pdbx_seq_one_letter_code
_entity_poly.pdbx_strand_id
1 'polypeptide(L)'
;MKIGILGGSFDPAHKGHLAISKEAKKRFKLEKIIWAVTKKNPLKSESNTPITKKIKDCKKVIGLNSFIKVKFYENIIKSNKTIDLINHLKKNKNFEIYFLMGADNLINFHRWHKSKLISQKCNIVVFDRHGYKKNSLKSKTFKK
;
A
#
# COMPACT_ATOMS: atom_id res chain seq x y z
N MET A 1 -4.09 14.33 9.46
CA MET A 1 -4.87 13.15 8.99
C MET A 1 -3.95 11.96 8.78
N LYS A 2 -4.29 10.84 9.39
CA LYS A 2 -3.51 9.60 9.23
C LYS A 2 -4.07 8.79 8.06
N ILE A 3 -3.22 8.50 7.08
CA ILE A 3 -3.61 7.72 5.90
C ILE A 3 -2.73 6.51 5.75
N GLY A 4 -3.34 5.38 5.41
CA GLY A 4 -2.59 4.19 5.03
C GLY A 4 -2.44 4.12 3.52
N ILE A 5 -1.28 3.65 3.07
CA ILE A 5 -1.02 3.39 1.66
C ILE A 5 -0.67 1.92 1.52
N LEU A 6 -1.44 1.20 0.73
CA LEU A 6 -1.13 -0.19 0.38
C LEU A 6 -0.79 -0.21 -1.10
N GLY A 7 0.49 -0.35 -1.40
CA GLY A 7 0.97 -0.40 -2.77
C GLY A 7 1.05 -1.83 -3.28
N GLY A 8 0.87 -2.01 -4.56
CA GLY A 8 1.02 -3.31 -5.16
C GLY A 8 0.46 -3.38 -6.56
N SER A 9 0.72 -4.50 -7.23
CA SER A 9 0.17 -4.73 -8.55
C SER A 9 -1.30 -5.14 -8.52
N PHE A 10 -1.76 -5.69 -7.39
CA PHE A 10 -3.15 -6.16 -7.23
C PHE A 10 -3.58 -7.06 -8.39
N ASP A 11 -2.81 -8.11 -8.59
CA ASP A 11 -3.01 -9.01 -9.71
C ASP A 11 -3.06 -10.46 -9.23
N PRO A 12 -4.21 -10.90 -8.72
CA PRO A 12 -5.43 -10.11 -8.51
C PRO A 12 -5.51 -9.48 -7.11
N ALA A 13 -6.40 -8.51 -6.97
CA ALA A 13 -6.83 -8.06 -5.65
C ALA A 13 -7.58 -9.20 -4.96
N HIS A 14 -7.43 -9.32 -3.63
CA HIS A 14 -8.06 -10.41 -2.89
C HIS A 14 -8.37 -10.01 -1.44
N LYS A 15 -9.03 -10.92 -0.74
CA LYS A 15 -9.47 -10.67 0.64
C LYS A 15 -8.34 -10.37 1.61
N GLY A 16 -7.13 -10.86 1.31
CA GLY A 16 -5.95 -10.56 2.13
C GLY A 16 -5.62 -9.07 2.13
N HIS A 17 -5.74 -8.42 0.99
CA HIS A 17 -5.56 -6.97 0.90
C HIS A 17 -6.59 -6.23 1.77
N LEU A 18 -7.83 -6.69 1.75
CA LEU A 18 -8.90 -6.10 2.54
C LEU A 18 -8.65 -6.32 4.04
N ALA A 19 -8.24 -7.52 4.43
CA ALA A 19 -7.96 -7.85 5.83
C ALA A 19 -6.84 -6.98 6.39
N ILE A 20 -5.76 -6.81 5.65
CA ILE A 20 -4.63 -5.94 6.04
C ILE A 20 -5.13 -4.51 6.22
N SER A 21 -5.96 -4.02 5.29
CA SER A 21 -6.47 -2.66 5.33
C SER A 21 -7.35 -2.42 6.57
N LYS A 22 -8.23 -3.35 6.87
CA LYS A 22 -9.10 -3.24 8.05
C LYS A 22 -8.30 -3.28 9.35
N GLU A 23 -7.31 -4.16 9.42
CA GLU A 23 -6.49 -4.28 10.61
C GLU A 23 -5.64 -3.02 10.82
N ALA A 24 -5.04 -2.50 9.76
CA ALA A 24 -4.24 -1.28 9.83
C ALA A 24 -5.08 -0.09 10.27
N LYS A 25 -6.28 0.05 9.70
CA LYS A 25 -7.20 1.13 10.09
C LYS A 25 -7.47 1.08 11.58
N LYS A 26 -7.76 -0.10 12.10
CA LYS A 26 -8.09 -0.29 13.50
C LYS A 26 -6.89 -0.02 14.42
N ARG A 27 -5.73 -0.59 14.09
CA ARG A 27 -4.56 -0.51 14.96
C ARG A 27 -3.95 0.88 15.02
N PHE A 28 -3.92 1.58 13.91
CA PHE A 28 -3.25 2.87 13.82
C PHE A 28 -4.24 4.04 13.74
N LYS A 29 -5.54 3.75 13.85
CA LYS A 29 -6.61 4.77 13.79
C LYS A 29 -6.51 5.60 12.53
N LEU A 30 -6.33 4.91 11.39
CA LEU A 30 -6.23 5.58 10.11
C LEU A 30 -7.59 6.07 9.65
N GLU A 31 -7.63 7.24 9.04
CA GLU A 31 -8.89 7.81 8.55
C GLU A 31 -9.29 7.19 7.22
N LYS A 32 -8.30 6.90 6.37
CA LYS A 32 -8.56 6.22 5.11
C LYS A 32 -7.35 5.43 4.67
N ILE A 33 -7.58 4.53 3.75
CA ILE A 33 -6.52 3.71 3.15
C ILE A 33 -6.61 3.86 1.64
N ILE A 34 -5.47 4.10 1.02
CA ILE A 34 -5.37 4.19 -0.43
C ILE A 34 -4.70 2.94 -0.95
N TRP A 35 -5.37 2.24 -1.85
CA TRP A 35 -4.77 1.14 -2.61
C TRP A 35 -4.14 1.76 -3.84
N ALA A 36 -2.82 1.91 -3.81
CA ALA A 36 -2.07 2.51 -4.91
C ALA A 36 -1.63 1.41 -5.87
N VAL A 37 -2.40 1.25 -6.94
CA VAL A 37 -2.18 0.18 -7.92
C VAL A 37 -1.02 0.56 -8.83
N THR A 38 -0.11 -0.38 -9.09
CA THR A 38 0.98 -0.18 -10.04
C THR A 38 0.74 -1.02 -11.29
N LYS A 39 1.24 -0.53 -12.42
CA LYS A 39 1.19 -1.26 -13.68
C LYS A 39 2.03 -2.51 -13.59
N LYS A 40 3.22 -2.38 -13.02
CA LYS A 40 4.07 -3.51 -12.68
C LYS A 40 4.97 -3.14 -11.52
N ASN A 41 5.33 -4.14 -10.70
CA ASN A 41 6.30 -3.93 -9.65
C ASN A 41 7.70 -3.97 -10.26
N PRO A 42 8.55 -2.95 -10.06
CA PRO A 42 9.91 -2.94 -10.63
C PRO A 42 10.78 -4.13 -10.24
N LEU A 43 10.47 -4.78 -9.12
CA LEU A 43 11.25 -5.90 -8.61
C LEU A 43 10.63 -7.26 -8.92
N LYS A 44 9.53 -7.30 -9.65
CA LYS A 44 8.82 -8.53 -10.01
C LYS A 44 8.62 -8.60 -11.51
N SER A 45 8.23 -9.79 -11.99
CA SER A 45 7.90 -9.97 -13.39
C SER A 45 6.72 -9.10 -13.79
N GLU A 46 6.67 -8.75 -15.06
CA GLU A 46 5.64 -7.90 -15.61
C GLU A 46 4.27 -8.55 -15.54
N SER A 47 3.27 -7.76 -15.17
CA SER A 47 1.89 -8.20 -15.18
C SER A 47 1.26 -7.89 -16.53
N ASN A 48 0.52 -8.86 -17.09
CA ASN A 48 -0.20 -8.68 -18.34
C ASN A 48 -1.63 -8.17 -18.15
N THR A 49 -2.07 -8.04 -16.91
CA THR A 49 -3.43 -7.59 -16.64
C THR A 49 -3.55 -6.07 -16.87
N PRO A 50 -4.52 -5.61 -17.67
CA PRO A 50 -4.71 -4.17 -17.86
C PRO A 50 -5.03 -3.45 -16.56
N ILE A 51 -4.55 -2.21 -16.44
CA ILE A 51 -4.77 -1.41 -15.22
C ILE A 51 -6.25 -1.19 -14.94
N THR A 52 -7.05 -1.02 -15.97
CA THR A 52 -8.50 -0.83 -15.81
C THR A 52 -9.16 -2.03 -15.16
N LYS A 53 -8.73 -3.24 -15.52
CA LYS A 53 -9.24 -4.46 -14.90
C LYS A 53 -8.78 -4.57 -13.45
N LYS A 54 -7.54 -4.22 -13.18
CA LYS A 54 -7.01 -4.23 -11.79
C LYS A 54 -7.83 -3.33 -10.88
N ILE A 55 -8.13 -2.13 -11.36
CA ILE A 55 -8.93 -1.17 -10.59
C ILE A 55 -10.34 -1.71 -10.36
N LYS A 56 -10.96 -2.27 -11.38
CA LYS A 56 -12.29 -2.85 -11.27
C LYS A 56 -12.31 -3.99 -10.24
N ASP A 57 -11.32 -4.87 -10.29
CA ASP A 57 -11.23 -5.98 -9.36
C ASP A 57 -11.00 -5.50 -7.93
N CYS A 58 -10.17 -4.45 -7.75
CA CYS A 58 -9.98 -3.84 -6.43
C CYS A 58 -11.30 -3.31 -5.88
N LYS A 59 -12.08 -2.62 -6.70
CA LYS A 59 -13.37 -2.08 -6.27
C LYS A 59 -14.35 -3.17 -5.84
N LYS A 60 -14.31 -4.32 -6.50
CA LYS A 60 -15.14 -5.45 -6.11
C LYS A 60 -14.75 -5.98 -4.73
N VAL A 61 -13.46 -6.13 -4.47
CA VAL A 61 -12.96 -6.62 -3.18
C VAL A 61 -13.27 -5.62 -2.07
N ILE A 62 -13.11 -4.33 -2.34
CA ILE A 62 -13.39 -3.27 -1.37
C ILE A 62 -14.88 -3.26 -1.00
N GLY A 63 -15.76 -3.46 -1.98
CA GLY A 63 -17.20 -3.46 -1.75
C GLY A 63 -17.69 -2.16 -1.11
N LEU A 64 -18.37 -2.28 0.04
CA LEU A 64 -18.95 -1.15 0.72
C LEU A 64 -18.02 -0.48 1.75
N ASN A 65 -16.76 -0.91 1.81
CA ASN A 65 -15.80 -0.33 2.77
C ASN A 65 -15.32 1.04 2.30
N SER A 66 -16.07 2.07 2.63
CA SER A 66 -15.86 3.43 2.10
C SER A 66 -14.55 4.08 2.51
N PHE A 67 -13.89 3.57 3.56
CA PHE A 67 -12.60 4.11 3.98
C PHE A 67 -11.46 3.73 3.05
N ILE A 68 -11.67 2.81 2.12
CA ILE A 68 -10.64 2.37 1.17
C ILE A 68 -10.93 3.00 -0.19
N LYS A 69 -9.88 3.62 -0.77
CA LYS A 69 -9.95 4.20 -2.11
C LYS A 69 -8.86 3.56 -2.98
N VAL A 70 -9.23 3.16 -4.19
CA VAL A 70 -8.25 2.65 -5.15
C VAL A 70 -7.82 3.80 -6.08
N LYS A 71 -6.52 3.95 -6.27
CA LYS A 71 -5.95 5.04 -7.07
C LYS A 71 -4.81 4.51 -7.93
N PHE A 72 -4.65 5.13 -9.08
CA PHE A 72 -3.54 4.87 -9.98
C PHE A 72 -2.80 6.20 -10.21
N TYR A 73 -1.69 6.36 -9.50
CA TYR A 73 -0.96 7.64 -9.50
C TYR A 73 0.11 7.72 -10.58
N GLU A 74 0.51 6.61 -11.18
CA GLU A 74 1.67 6.59 -12.10
C GLU A 74 1.49 7.53 -13.30
N ASN A 75 0.27 7.69 -13.78
CA ASN A 75 -0.02 8.64 -14.85
C ASN A 75 0.07 10.09 -14.40
N ILE A 76 -0.27 10.35 -13.14
CA ILE A 76 -0.29 11.71 -12.58
C ILE A 76 1.12 12.18 -12.27
N ILE A 77 1.91 11.34 -11.59
CA ILE A 77 3.25 11.73 -11.14
C ILE A 77 4.35 11.35 -12.14
N LYS A 78 3.99 10.66 -13.21
CA LYS A 78 4.93 10.21 -14.26
C LYS A 78 6.06 9.35 -13.70
N SER A 79 5.74 8.50 -12.73
CA SER A 79 6.72 7.65 -12.05
C SER A 79 6.04 6.44 -11.44
N ASN A 80 6.79 5.32 -11.37
CA ASN A 80 6.36 4.13 -10.65
C ASN A 80 7.14 3.94 -9.34
N LYS A 81 7.89 4.96 -8.90
CA LYS A 81 8.71 4.87 -7.70
C LYS A 81 7.89 5.25 -6.47
N THR A 82 8.03 4.47 -5.41
CA THR A 82 7.31 4.71 -4.15
C THR A 82 7.65 6.07 -3.56
N ILE A 83 8.93 6.47 -3.59
CA ILE A 83 9.31 7.78 -3.05
C ILE A 83 8.58 8.93 -3.73
N ASP A 84 8.36 8.83 -5.03
CA ASP A 84 7.67 9.88 -5.77
C ASP A 84 6.19 9.93 -5.38
N LEU A 85 5.58 8.77 -5.13
CA LEU A 85 4.22 8.70 -4.62
C LEU A 85 4.11 9.34 -3.23
N ILE A 86 5.04 9.00 -2.34
CA ILE A 86 5.07 9.57 -1.00
C ILE A 86 5.21 11.10 -1.06
N ASN A 87 6.13 11.60 -1.87
CA ASN A 87 6.33 13.04 -2.03
C ASN A 87 5.07 13.72 -2.57
N HIS A 88 4.40 13.10 -3.53
CA HIS A 88 3.16 13.63 -4.10
C HIS A 88 2.09 13.77 -3.01
N LEU A 89 1.91 12.75 -2.20
CA LEU A 89 0.90 12.75 -1.14
C LEU A 89 1.25 13.73 -0.02
N LYS A 90 2.53 13.90 0.27
CA LYS A 90 2.98 14.81 1.32
C LYS A 90 2.92 16.28 0.93
N LYS A 91 2.56 16.60 -0.31
CA LYS A 91 2.22 17.98 -0.67
C LYS A 91 1.04 18.48 0.15
N ASN A 92 0.17 17.59 0.57
CA ASN A 92 -0.84 17.92 1.58
C ASN A 92 -0.19 17.77 2.96
N LYS A 93 0.11 18.89 3.60
CA LYS A 93 0.86 18.92 4.86
C LYS A 93 0.15 18.25 6.02
N ASN A 94 -1.15 18.01 5.89
CA ASN A 94 -1.94 17.40 6.97
C ASN A 94 -1.87 15.88 6.97
N PHE A 95 -1.18 15.28 5.99
CA PHE A 95 -1.11 13.83 5.87
C PHE A 95 0.07 13.26 6.65
N GLU A 96 -0.26 12.34 7.59
CA GLU A 96 0.72 11.46 8.20
C GLU A 96 0.54 10.09 7.54
N ILE A 97 1.58 9.61 6.85
CA ILE A 97 1.47 8.44 5.98
C ILE A 97 1.96 7.19 6.69
N TYR A 98 1.17 6.13 6.60
CA TYR A 98 1.52 4.80 7.06
C TYR A 98 1.59 3.90 5.82
N PHE A 99 2.80 3.52 5.43
CA PHE A 99 3.01 2.67 4.26
C PHE A 99 2.95 1.21 4.67
N LEU A 100 1.97 0.49 4.13
CA LEU A 100 1.68 -0.89 4.51
C LEU A 100 2.35 -1.84 3.53
N MET A 101 3.07 -2.84 4.05
CA MET A 101 3.67 -3.85 3.20
C MET A 101 3.68 -5.21 3.89
N GLY A 102 3.67 -6.28 3.10
CA GLY A 102 3.82 -7.62 3.64
C GLY A 102 5.28 -7.89 4.03
N ALA A 103 5.47 -8.84 4.95
CA ALA A 103 6.80 -9.21 5.41
C ALA A 103 7.71 -9.67 4.27
N ASP A 104 7.13 -10.30 3.25
CA ASP A 104 7.89 -10.74 2.08
C ASP A 104 8.46 -9.57 1.28
N ASN A 105 7.81 -8.42 1.29
CA ASN A 105 8.31 -7.23 0.62
C ASN A 105 9.42 -6.55 1.41
N LEU A 106 9.44 -6.71 2.72
CA LEU A 106 10.47 -6.11 3.56
C LEU A 106 11.87 -6.61 3.19
N ILE A 107 11.99 -7.87 2.80
CA ILE A 107 13.27 -8.46 2.41
C ILE A 107 13.92 -7.68 1.28
N ASN A 108 13.11 -7.16 0.34
CA ASN A 108 13.59 -6.43 -0.83
C ASN A 108 13.48 -4.92 -0.67
N PHE A 109 13.00 -4.44 0.46
CA PHE A 109 12.74 -3.00 0.65
C PHE A 109 14.01 -2.16 0.44
N HIS A 110 15.15 -2.66 0.90
CA HIS A 110 16.43 -1.95 0.74
C HIS A 110 16.78 -1.72 -0.74
N ARG A 111 16.22 -2.51 -1.64
CA ARG A 111 16.44 -2.39 -3.09
C ARG A 111 15.52 -1.36 -3.74
N TRP A 112 14.54 -0.88 -3.00
CA TRP A 112 13.63 0.14 -3.52
C TRP A 112 14.37 1.46 -3.66
N HIS A 113 14.03 2.19 -4.70
CA HIS A 113 14.65 3.49 -4.95
C HIS A 113 14.47 4.41 -3.73
N LYS A 114 15.60 4.88 -3.19
CA LYS A 114 15.62 5.78 -2.02
C LYS A 114 14.89 5.22 -0.80
N SER A 115 15.09 3.95 -0.50
CA SER A 115 14.38 3.29 0.61
C SER A 115 14.61 3.99 1.96
N LYS A 116 15.82 4.49 2.23
CA LYS A 116 16.08 5.24 3.47
C LYS A 116 15.22 6.49 3.56
N LEU A 117 15.09 7.21 2.44
CA LEU A 117 14.29 8.43 2.41
C LEU A 117 12.81 8.11 2.62
N ILE A 118 12.33 7.02 2.04
CA ILE A 118 10.96 6.57 2.26
C ILE A 118 10.70 6.34 3.75
N SER A 119 11.60 5.62 4.43
CA SER A 119 11.41 5.31 5.85
C SER A 119 11.55 6.53 6.74
N GLN A 120 12.17 7.60 6.27
CA GLN A 120 12.24 8.87 6.99
C GLN A 120 10.97 9.70 6.83
N LYS A 121 10.26 9.56 5.72
CA LYS A 121 9.11 10.40 5.38
C LYS A 121 7.77 9.81 5.83
N CYS A 122 7.73 8.51 6.11
CA CYS A 122 6.49 7.87 6.52
C CYS A 122 6.77 6.73 7.48
N ASN A 123 5.70 6.27 8.14
CA ASN A 123 5.76 5.10 9.00
C ASN A 123 5.65 3.85 8.15
N ILE A 124 6.60 2.93 8.27
CA ILE A 124 6.55 1.66 7.56
C ILE A 124 5.88 0.64 8.47
N VAL A 125 4.80 0.05 8.00
CA VAL A 125 4.05 -0.97 8.74
C VAL A 125 4.15 -2.28 7.99
N VAL A 126 4.67 -3.32 8.66
CA VAL A 126 4.87 -4.62 8.06
C VAL A 126 3.86 -5.61 8.63
N PHE A 127 3.17 -6.32 7.75
CA PHE A 127 2.20 -7.33 8.14
C PHE A 127 2.74 -8.71 7.85
N ASP A 128 2.57 -9.61 8.81
CA ASP A 128 2.85 -11.02 8.62
C ASP A 128 1.61 -11.65 7.98
N ARG A 129 1.76 -12.12 6.74
CA ARG A 129 0.63 -12.69 5.99
C ARG A 129 0.06 -13.95 6.62
N HIS A 130 0.84 -14.66 7.41
CA HIS A 130 0.35 -15.86 8.07
C HIS A 130 -0.70 -15.53 9.14
N GLY A 131 -0.65 -14.34 9.69
CA GLY A 131 -1.53 -13.92 10.77
C GLY A 131 -3.00 -13.84 10.40
N TYR A 132 -3.34 -13.38 9.19
CA TYR A 132 -4.75 -13.16 8.88
C TYR A 132 -5.53 -14.45 8.64
N LYS A 133 -4.85 -15.58 8.43
CA LYS A 133 -5.51 -16.88 8.32
C LYS A 133 -6.12 -17.32 9.65
N LYS A 134 -5.65 -16.78 10.75
CA LYS A 134 -6.08 -17.10 12.11
C LYS A 134 -6.86 -15.95 12.73
N ASN A 135 -7.38 -15.05 11.91
CA ASN A 135 -8.06 -13.84 12.35
C ASN A 135 -7.21 -12.96 13.25
N SER A 136 -5.90 -13.10 13.19
CA SER A 136 -4.99 -12.26 13.94
C SER A 136 -3.84 -11.86 13.04
N LEU A 137 -3.71 -10.55 12.81
CA LEU A 137 -2.60 -10.01 12.06
C LEU A 137 -1.61 -9.38 13.04
N LYS A 138 -0.34 -9.74 12.89
CA LYS A 138 0.73 -9.10 13.62
C LYS A 138 1.34 -8.04 12.73
N SER A 139 1.60 -6.89 13.29
CA SER A 139 2.23 -5.81 12.54
C SER A 139 3.41 -5.25 13.31
N LYS A 140 4.38 -4.76 12.58
CA LYS A 140 5.54 -4.07 13.15
C LYS A 140 5.67 -2.73 12.43
N THR A 141 6.03 -1.72 13.17
CA THR A 141 6.26 -0.39 12.61
C THR A 141 7.74 -0.08 12.68
N PHE A 142 8.30 0.33 11.55
CA PHE A 142 9.68 0.76 11.47
C PHE A 142 9.71 2.28 11.33
N LYS A 143 10.50 2.90 12.20
CA LYS A 143 10.73 4.35 12.14
C LYS A 143 12.23 4.60 12.08
N LYS A 144 12.57 5.59 11.33
CA LYS A 144 13.94 6.05 11.29
C LYS A 144 14.03 7.51 11.60
#